data_d5b11576b876b050f73903f925fde00d
#
_entry.id   d5b11576b876b050f73903f925fde00d
#
_cell.length_a   1.000
_cell.length_b   1.000
_cell.length_c   1.000
_cell.angle_alpha   90.00
_cell.angle_beta   90.00
_cell.angle_gamma   90.00
#
_symmetry.space_group_name_H-M   'P 1'
#
loop_
_entity.id
_entity.type
_entity.pdbx_description
1 polymer ?
#
loop_
_entity_poly.entity_id
_entity_poly.type
_entity_poly.pdbx_seq_one_letter_code
_entity_poly.pdbx_strand_id
1 'polypeptide(L)'
;MRKGISGILLALLCACGFVCAAEPAGVWLDVPFVKQEKNGCGAASVAMVMQFWQRQQGRSLDAASDAEQIQRTLYSSRAHGIYAADLEHYLEHHGFRTFAFQGAPDDLRQHLEKGRPLIVALKPGGQVPLHYVVVAGLDFDHSLILLNDPAERKLLSQERAGFEREWKGAGNWTLLAVPQTEGASSAR
;
A
#
# COMPACT_ATOMS: atom_id res chain seq x y z
N MET A 1 25.55 79.70 -8.11
CA MET A 1 25.20 78.65 -9.04
C MET A 1 25.39 77.33 -8.25
N ARG A 2 24.31 76.72 -7.81
CA ARG A 2 24.32 75.39 -7.08
C ARG A 2 23.37 74.46 -7.82
N LYS A 3 23.95 73.42 -8.44
CA LYS A 3 23.20 72.39 -9.16
C LYS A 3 22.71 71.36 -8.14
N GLY A 4 21.38 71.20 -8.01
CA GLY A 4 20.75 70.14 -7.23
C GLY A 4 20.75 68.81 -8.03
N ILE A 5 21.27 67.77 -7.43
CA ILE A 5 21.21 66.39 -7.95
C ILE A 5 19.99 65.75 -7.34
N SER A 6 18.97 65.55 -8.18
CA SER A 6 17.75 64.77 -7.78
C SER A 6 18.06 63.29 -7.83
N GLY A 7 18.15 62.67 -6.65
CA GLY A 7 18.31 61.22 -6.54
C GLY A 7 16.95 60.51 -6.69
N ILE A 8 16.81 59.74 -7.75
CA ILE A 8 15.65 58.83 -7.94
C ILE A 8 15.92 57.57 -7.14
N LEU A 9 15.16 57.38 -6.07
CA LEU A 9 15.17 56.17 -5.25
C LEU A 9 14.27 55.11 -5.94
N LEU A 10 14.91 54.15 -6.61
CA LEU A 10 14.20 53.02 -7.24
C LEU A 10 13.87 51.98 -6.18
N ALA A 11 12.64 51.93 -5.71
CA ALA A 11 12.15 50.93 -4.78
C ALA A 11 11.89 49.59 -5.54
N LEU A 12 12.77 48.61 -5.35
CA LEU A 12 12.64 47.27 -5.88
C LEU A 12 11.63 46.51 -5.01
N LEU A 13 10.37 46.42 -5.43
CA LEU A 13 9.38 45.54 -4.81
C LEU A 13 9.71 44.08 -5.16
N CYS A 14 10.26 43.38 -4.22
CA CYS A 14 10.44 41.94 -4.29
C CYS A 14 9.06 41.27 -4.08
N ALA A 15 8.33 40.97 -5.17
CA ALA A 15 7.11 40.16 -5.09
C ALA A 15 7.50 38.70 -4.81
N CYS A 16 7.50 38.31 -3.54
CA CYS A 16 7.54 36.90 -3.13
C CYS A 16 6.22 36.23 -3.56
N GLY A 17 6.21 35.67 -4.77
CA GLY A 17 5.13 34.80 -5.21
C GLY A 17 5.10 33.55 -4.33
N PHE A 18 4.07 33.40 -3.52
CA PHE A 18 3.76 32.13 -2.90
C PHE A 18 3.40 31.13 -4.00
N VAL A 19 4.32 30.25 -4.36
CA VAL A 19 4.01 29.08 -5.16
C VAL A 19 3.18 28.16 -4.26
N CYS A 20 1.87 28.24 -4.39
CA CYS A 20 0.98 27.26 -3.80
C CYS A 20 1.22 25.94 -4.55
N ALA A 21 1.97 25.02 -3.97
CA ALA A 21 2.09 23.68 -4.51
C ALA A 21 0.68 23.07 -4.46
N ALA A 22 0.12 22.73 -5.62
CA ALA A 22 -1.14 22.00 -5.67
C ALA A 22 -0.95 20.65 -4.95
N GLU A 23 -1.88 20.31 -4.06
CA GLU A 23 -1.92 18.97 -3.46
C GLU A 23 -2.00 17.94 -4.60
N PRO A 24 -1.26 16.81 -4.51
CA PRO A 24 -1.31 15.80 -5.54
C PRO A 24 -2.73 15.23 -5.65
N ALA A 25 -3.22 15.02 -6.88
CA ALA A 25 -4.53 14.46 -7.18
C ALA A 25 -4.74 13.05 -6.61
N GLY A 26 -3.65 12.35 -6.30
CA GLY A 26 -3.65 11.02 -5.74
C GLY A 26 -2.24 10.46 -5.59
N VAL A 27 -2.17 9.24 -5.08
CA VAL A 27 -0.95 8.45 -5.00
C VAL A 27 -1.26 7.02 -5.43
N TRP A 28 -0.39 6.41 -6.23
CA TRP A 28 -0.51 5.00 -6.57
C TRP A 28 0.85 4.36 -6.82
N LEU A 29 0.89 3.04 -6.57
CA LEU A 29 2.08 2.22 -6.71
C LEU A 29 1.83 1.16 -7.79
N ASP A 30 2.80 0.94 -8.68
CA ASP A 30 2.71 -0.12 -9.68
C ASP A 30 2.97 -1.50 -9.05
N VAL A 31 2.06 -1.91 -8.17
CA VAL A 31 2.11 -3.24 -7.57
C VAL A 31 1.75 -4.28 -8.64
N PRO A 32 2.55 -5.34 -8.83
CA PRO A 32 2.20 -6.44 -9.73
C PRO A 32 0.83 -7.01 -9.38
N PHE A 33 0.11 -7.46 -10.39
CA PHE A 33 -1.18 -8.14 -10.17
C PHE A 33 -1.00 -9.65 -10.26
N VAL A 34 -1.49 -10.34 -9.26
CA VAL A 34 -1.57 -11.80 -9.21
C VAL A 34 -3.03 -12.21 -8.99
N LYS A 35 -3.60 -12.91 -9.96
CA LYS A 35 -4.96 -13.42 -9.83
C LYS A 35 -4.97 -14.59 -8.85
N GLN A 36 -5.97 -14.62 -7.97
CA GLN A 36 -6.11 -15.74 -7.04
C GLN A 36 -6.61 -17.02 -7.69
N GLU A 37 -6.16 -18.14 -7.19
CA GLU A 37 -6.83 -19.41 -7.31
C GLU A 37 -7.98 -19.52 -6.27
N LYS A 38 -8.72 -20.62 -6.29
CA LYS A 38 -9.83 -20.81 -5.35
C LYS A 38 -9.36 -20.63 -3.90
N ASN A 39 -10.02 -19.74 -3.16
CA ASN A 39 -9.71 -19.38 -1.77
C ASN A 39 -8.27 -18.85 -1.54
N GLY A 40 -7.66 -18.29 -2.60
CA GLY A 40 -6.24 -17.89 -2.60
C GLY A 40 -5.98 -16.41 -2.41
N CYS A 41 -6.95 -15.61 -1.93
CA CYS A 41 -6.79 -14.16 -1.81
C CYS A 41 -5.58 -13.78 -0.93
N GLY A 42 -5.35 -14.47 0.17
CA GLY A 42 -4.20 -14.24 1.04
C GLY A 42 -2.87 -14.52 0.34
N ALA A 43 -2.77 -15.68 -0.35
CA ALA A 43 -1.57 -16.06 -1.08
C ALA A 43 -1.26 -15.07 -2.21
N ALA A 44 -2.26 -14.69 -2.99
CA ALA A 44 -2.11 -13.73 -4.06
C ALA A 44 -1.71 -12.34 -3.55
N SER A 45 -2.29 -11.88 -2.44
CA SER A 45 -1.95 -10.60 -1.83
C SER A 45 -0.51 -10.57 -1.31
N VAL A 46 -0.05 -11.63 -0.65
CA VAL A 46 1.35 -11.78 -0.22
C VAL A 46 2.28 -11.80 -1.43
N ALA A 47 1.96 -12.60 -2.44
CA ALA A 47 2.75 -12.67 -3.68
C ALA A 47 2.91 -11.28 -4.33
N MET A 48 1.82 -10.51 -4.46
CA MET A 48 1.84 -9.16 -5.02
C MET A 48 2.80 -8.23 -4.26
N VAL A 49 2.76 -8.26 -2.92
CA VAL A 49 3.63 -7.41 -2.08
C VAL A 49 5.08 -7.85 -2.17
N MET A 50 5.36 -9.17 -2.11
CA MET A 50 6.73 -9.69 -2.24
C MET A 50 7.33 -9.35 -3.61
N GLN A 51 6.58 -9.59 -4.69
CA GLN A 51 7.01 -9.28 -6.06
C GLN A 51 7.22 -7.77 -6.27
N PHE A 52 6.38 -6.92 -5.65
CA PHE A 52 6.58 -5.48 -5.67
C PHE A 52 7.96 -5.11 -5.10
N TRP A 53 8.28 -5.58 -3.92
CA TRP A 53 9.55 -5.28 -3.29
C TRP A 53 10.75 -5.88 -4.01
N GLN A 54 10.64 -7.08 -4.56
CA GLN A 54 11.70 -7.68 -5.38
C GLN A 54 12.00 -6.82 -6.61
N ARG A 55 10.96 -6.32 -7.30
CA ARG A 55 11.12 -5.39 -8.44
C ARG A 55 11.75 -4.07 -8.01
N GLN A 56 11.34 -3.49 -6.89
CA GLN A 56 11.92 -2.25 -6.36
C GLN A 56 13.41 -2.41 -6.03
N GLN A 57 13.84 -3.60 -5.65
CA GLN A 57 15.24 -3.94 -5.37
C GLN A 57 16.03 -4.42 -6.60
N GLY A 58 15.42 -4.44 -7.78
CA GLY A 58 16.04 -4.97 -9.00
C GLY A 58 16.33 -6.47 -8.94
N ARG A 59 15.63 -7.22 -8.08
CA ARG A 59 15.78 -8.66 -7.92
C ARG A 59 14.82 -9.42 -8.84
N SER A 60 15.26 -10.59 -9.29
CA SER A 60 14.37 -11.53 -9.97
C SER A 60 13.32 -12.08 -9.02
N LEU A 61 12.15 -12.41 -9.57
CA LEU A 61 11.11 -13.11 -8.81
C LEU A 61 11.60 -14.51 -8.45
N ASP A 62 11.36 -14.93 -7.23
CA ASP A 62 11.71 -16.26 -6.73
C ASP A 62 10.46 -17.11 -6.41
N ALA A 63 10.68 -18.39 -6.12
CA ALA A 63 9.60 -19.31 -5.80
C ALA A 63 8.83 -18.93 -4.53
N ALA A 64 9.47 -18.23 -3.59
CA ALA A 64 8.82 -17.76 -2.37
C ALA A 64 7.76 -16.68 -2.64
N SER A 65 7.88 -15.96 -3.76
CA SER A 65 6.89 -14.96 -4.19
C SER A 65 5.85 -15.50 -5.19
N ASP A 66 5.81 -16.83 -5.38
CA ASP A 66 4.80 -17.50 -6.21
C ASP A 66 3.53 -17.79 -5.40
N ALA A 67 2.38 -17.29 -5.88
CA ALA A 67 1.12 -17.41 -5.16
C ALA A 67 0.64 -18.87 -4.99
N GLU A 68 0.91 -19.73 -5.96
CA GLU A 68 0.53 -21.14 -5.88
C GLU A 68 1.37 -21.86 -4.81
N GLN A 69 2.67 -21.54 -4.74
CA GLN A 69 3.56 -22.06 -3.71
C GLN A 69 3.13 -21.59 -2.30
N ILE A 70 2.81 -20.30 -2.16
CA ILE A 70 2.31 -19.74 -0.90
C ILE A 70 1.01 -20.43 -0.48
N GLN A 71 0.08 -20.59 -1.44
CA GLN A 71 -1.18 -21.27 -1.21
C GLN A 71 -0.98 -22.71 -0.74
N ARG A 72 -0.11 -23.49 -1.40
CA ARG A 72 0.19 -24.87 -1.00
C ARG A 72 0.77 -24.95 0.41
N THR A 73 1.57 -23.96 0.79
CA THR A 73 2.26 -23.94 2.11
C THR A 73 1.32 -23.54 3.24
N LEU A 74 0.41 -22.60 3.03
CA LEU A 74 -0.33 -21.92 4.11
C LEU A 74 -1.82 -22.24 4.14
N TYR A 75 -2.38 -22.89 3.12
CA TYR A 75 -3.81 -23.12 3.04
C TYR A 75 -4.34 -23.95 4.21
N SER A 76 -5.36 -23.45 4.85
CA SER A 76 -6.10 -24.14 5.90
C SER A 76 -7.51 -24.49 5.43
N SER A 77 -7.83 -25.78 5.39
CA SER A 77 -9.19 -26.23 5.08
C SER A 77 -10.22 -25.75 6.12
N ARG A 78 -9.79 -25.58 7.37
CA ARG A 78 -10.64 -25.07 8.46
C ARG A 78 -10.99 -23.58 8.28
N ALA A 79 -10.04 -22.78 7.81
CA ALA A 79 -10.25 -21.36 7.53
C ALA A 79 -10.91 -21.13 6.16
N HIS A 80 -10.94 -22.14 5.29
CA HIS A 80 -11.22 -21.99 3.86
C HIS A 80 -10.37 -20.90 3.19
N GLY A 81 -9.11 -20.80 3.61
CA GLY A 81 -8.17 -19.74 3.19
C GLY A 81 -6.89 -19.81 4.01
N ILE A 82 -6.28 -18.65 4.24
CA ILE A 82 -5.06 -18.51 5.04
C ILE A 82 -5.35 -17.61 6.23
N TYR A 83 -4.89 -18.02 7.43
CA TYR A 83 -5.00 -17.16 8.61
C TYR A 83 -4.08 -15.94 8.51
N ALA A 84 -4.49 -14.81 9.08
CA ALA A 84 -3.71 -13.58 9.09
C ALA A 84 -2.30 -13.78 9.68
N ALA A 85 -2.19 -14.51 10.80
CA ALA A 85 -0.92 -14.81 11.42
C ALA A 85 0.03 -15.61 10.51
N ASP A 86 -0.51 -16.51 9.68
CA ASP A 86 0.31 -17.30 8.75
C ASP A 86 0.86 -16.43 7.60
N LEU A 87 0.11 -15.39 7.16
CA LEU A 87 0.61 -14.39 6.20
C LEU A 87 1.80 -13.62 6.78
N GLU A 88 1.68 -13.18 8.04
CA GLU A 88 2.73 -12.45 8.75
C GLU A 88 3.98 -13.30 8.89
N HIS A 89 3.86 -14.51 9.44
CA HIS A 89 4.98 -15.43 9.63
C HIS A 89 5.65 -15.80 8.33
N TYR A 90 4.88 -16.01 7.26
CA TYR A 90 5.45 -16.31 5.95
C TYR A 90 6.35 -15.17 5.46
N LEU A 91 5.86 -13.95 5.52
CA LEU A 91 6.61 -12.76 5.13
C LEU A 91 7.89 -12.59 5.99
N GLU A 92 7.80 -12.79 7.30
CA GLU A 92 8.94 -12.71 8.22
C GLU A 92 10.03 -13.73 7.88
N HIS A 93 9.64 -14.98 7.60
CA HIS A 93 10.58 -16.04 7.20
C HIS A 93 11.24 -15.77 5.85
N HIS A 94 10.65 -14.91 5.02
CA HIS A 94 11.20 -14.54 3.71
C HIS A 94 11.83 -13.16 3.67
N GLY A 95 12.31 -12.66 4.83
CA GLY A 95 13.13 -11.47 4.93
C GLY A 95 12.35 -10.15 4.93
N PHE A 96 11.10 -10.18 5.37
CA PHE A 96 10.31 -8.98 5.60
C PHE A 96 10.18 -8.70 7.10
N ARG A 97 10.10 -7.44 7.46
CA ARG A 97 9.56 -7.01 8.75
C ARG A 97 8.09 -6.72 8.55
N THR A 98 7.26 -7.32 9.40
CA THR A 98 5.81 -7.18 9.34
C THR A 98 5.28 -6.31 10.48
N PHE A 99 4.16 -5.66 10.24
CA PHE A 99 3.41 -4.89 11.22
C PHE A 99 1.93 -5.11 10.92
N ALA A 100 1.26 -5.89 11.77
CA ALA A 100 -0.19 -6.01 11.74
C ALA A 100 -0.81 -5.05 12.75
N PHE A 101 -1.77 -4.25 12.31
CA PHE A 101 -2.39 -3.23 13.12
C PHE A 101 -3.83 -2.94 12.68
N GLN A 102 -4.58 -2.26 13.56
CA GLN A 102 -5.86 -1.68 13.20
C GLN A 102 -5.60 -0.34 12.54
N GLY A 103 -5.76 -0.29 11.21
CA GLY A 103 -5.42 0.89 10.42
C GLY A 103 -6.48 1.98 10.47
N ALA A 104 -6.05 3.20 10.14
CA ALA A 104 -6.87 4.36 9.87
C ALA A 104 -6.65 4.86 8.43
N PRO A 105 -7.57 5.64 7.85
CA PRO A 105 -7.40 6.19 6.50
C PRO A 105 -6.09 6.95 6.29
N ASP A 106 -5.63 7.67 7.32
CA ASP A 106 -4.36 8.40 7.27
C ASP A 106 -3.15 7.46 7.22
N ASP A 107 -3.22 6.27 7.81
CA ASP A 107 -2.16 5.27 7.71
C ASP A 107 -2.00 4.78 6.27
N LEU A 108 -3.11 4.53 5.56
CA LEU A 108 -3.09 4.14 4.16
C LEU A 108 -2.37 5.20 3.32
N ARG A 109 -2.76 6.47 3.49
CA ARG A 109 -2.14 7.60 2.81
C ARG A 109 -0.63 7.67 3.11
N GLN A 110 -0.25 7.71 4.38
CA GLN A 110 1.14 7.84 4.79
C GLN A 110 2.04 6.72 4.27
N HIS A 111 1.53 5.48 4.23
CA HIS A 111 2.31 4.36 3.73
C HIS A 111 2.43 4.38 2.22
N LEU A 112 1.35 4.68 1.50
CA LEU A 112 1.38 4.80 0.04
C LEU A 112 2.29 5.94 -0.43
N GLU A 113 2.26 7.09 0.22
CA GLU A 113 3.18 8.23 -0.05
C GLU A 113 4.65 7.86 0.16
N LYS A 114 4.93 6.89 1.05
CA LYS A 114 6.27 6.32 1.28
C LYS A 114 6.60 5.14 0.36
N GLY A 115 5.78 4.89 -0.66
CA GLY A 115 6.00 3.78 -1.59
C GLY A 115 5.75 2.39 -0.99
N ARG A 116 4.87 2.26 0.01
CA ARG A 116 4.62 1.03 0.77
C ARG A 116 3.19 0.54 0.55
N PRO A 117 2.96 -0.49 -0.28
CA PRO A 117 1.64 -1.10 -0.42
C PRO A 117 1.25 -1.83 0.86
N LEU A 118 -0.05 -1.94 1.09
CA LEU A 118 -0.62 -2.54 2.30
C LEU A 118 -1.56 -3.68 1.93
N ILE A 119 -1.50 -4.79 2.67
CA ILE A 119 -2.53 -5.81 2.60
C ILE A 119 -3.61 -5.44 3.62
N VAL A 120 -4.87 -5.48 3.22
CA VAL A 120 -5.99 -5.26 4.12
C VAL A 120 -6.99 -6.41 4.02
N ALA A 121 -7.73 -6.65 5.11
CA ALA A 121 -8.86 -7.55 5.08
C ALA A 121 -10.15 -6.76 4.92
N LEU A 122 -10.98 -7.19 3.99
CA LEU A 122 -12.33 -6.66 3.77
C LEU A 122 -13.37 -7.71 4.19
N LYS A 123 -14.47 -7.25 4.72
CA LYS A 123 -15.64 -8.08 4.99
C LYS A 123 -16.84 -7.51 4.23
N PRO A 124 -17.04 -7.94 2.99
CA PRO A 124 -18.25 -7.63 2.25
C PRO A 124 -19.47 -8.09 3.06
N GLY A 125 -20.60 -7.43 2.93
CA GLY A 125 -21.78 -7.71 3.74
C GLY A 125 -22.28 -9.16 3.65
N GLY A 126 -23.10 -9.58 4.63
CA GLY A 126 -23.68 -10.92 4.68
C GLY A 126 -22.75 -11.99 5.26
N GLN A 127 -22.86 -13.23 4.75
CA GLN A 127 -22.05 -14.38 5.16
C GLN A 127 -20.79 -14.58 4.32
N VAL A 128 -20.37 -13.52 3.58
CA VAL A 128 -19.16 -13.58 2.75
C VAL A 128 -17.92 -13.68 3.66
N PRO A 129 -16.98 -14.61 3.39
CA PRO A 129 -15.73 -14.71 4.15
C PRO A 129 -14.91 -13.42 4.07
N LEU A 130 -13.94 -13.27 4.97
CA LEU A 130 -12.91 -12.22 4.87
C LEU A 130 -12.17 -12.35 3.54
N HIS A 131 -11.91 -11.22 2.92
CA HIS A 131 -11.22 -11.14 1.65
C HIS A 131 -9.98 -10.25 1.78
N TYR A 132 -8.80 -10.78 1.42
CA TYR A 132 -7.57 -10.00 1.40
C TYR A 132 -7.36 -9.35 0.05
N VAL A 133 -7.01 -8.06 0.08
CA VAL A 133 -6.67 -7.27 -1.11
C VAL A 133 -5.42 -6.42 -0.81
N VAL A 134 -4.79 -5.89 -1.85
CA VAL A 134 -3.67 -4.96 -1.70
C VAL A 134 -4.15 -3.54 -2.02
N VAL A 135 -4.03 -2.63 -1.06
CA VAL A 135 -4.22 -1.20 -1.31
C VAL A 135 -2.99 -0.70 -2.05
N ALA A 136 -3.19 -0.33 -3.31
CA ALA A 136 -2.13 0.12 -4.22
C ALA A 136 -2.17 1.63 -4.47
N GLY A 137 -3.25 2.33 -4.11
CA GLY A 137 -3.33 3.77 -4.31
C GLY A 137 -4.59 4.42 -3.75
N LEU A 138 -4.59 5.74 -3.80
CA LEU A 138 -5.68 6.63 -3.42
C LEU A 138 -5.85 7.70 -4.50
N ASP A 139 -7.08 7.94 -4.93
CA ASP A 139 -7.48 9.07 -5.76
C ASP A 139 -8.21 10.07 -4.86
N PHE A 140 -7.55 11.19 -4.57
CA PHE A 140 -8.09 12.18 -3.64
C PHE A 140 -9.20 13.00 -4.27
N ASP A 141 -9.10 13.29 -5.58
CA ASP A 141 -10.06 14.11 -6.30
C ASP A 141 -11.42 13.42 -6.42
N HIS A 142 -11.41 12.09 -6.59
CA HIS A 142 -12.64 11.31 -6.76
C HIS A 142 -13.02 10.49 -5.51
N SER A 143 -12.26 10.61 -4.42
CA SER A 143 -12.50 9.85 -3.18
C SER A 143 -12.53 8.34 -3.41
N LEU A 144 -11.58 7.82 -4.20
CA LEU A 144 -11.47 6.40 -4.52
C LEU A 144 -10.27 5.76 -3.84
N ILE A 145 -10.42 4.49 -3.47
CA ILE A 145 -9.34 3.59 -3.09
C ILE A 145 -9.02 2.71 -4.30
N LEU A 146 -7.73 2.61 -4.65
CA LEU A 146 -7.25 1.77 -5.75
C LEU A 146 -6.72 0.45 -5.18
N LEU A 147 -7.40 -0.63 -5.50
CA LEU A 147 -7.10 -1.96 -4.98
C LEU A 147 -6.55 -2.87 -6.07
N ASN A 148 -5.55 -3.67 -5.75
CA ASN A 148 -5.33 -4.91 -6.47
C ASN A 148 -6.17 -5.99 -5.77
N ASP A 149 -7.34 -6.24 -6.30
CA ASP A 149 -8.24 -7.28 -5.82
C ASP A 149 -7.97 -8.58 -6.58
N PRO A 150 -7.40 -9.61 -5.91
CA PRO A 150 -7.00 -10.85 -6.60
C PRO A 150 -8.17 -11.64 -7.17
N ALA A 151 -9.39 -11.46 -6.69
CA ALA A 151 -10.58 -12.08 -7.25
C ALA A 151 -11.06 -11.36 -8.53
N GLU A 152 -10.80 -10.06 -8.62
CA GLU A 152 -11.32 -9.20 -9.67
C GLU A 152 -10.21 -8.77 -10.63
N ARG A 153 -9.50 -7.68 -10.31
CA ARG A 153 -8.52 -7.06 -11.23
C ARG A 153 -7.52 -6.14 -10.52
N LYS A 154 -6.47 -5.79 -11.28
CA LYS A 154 -5.52 -4.73 -10.91
C LYS A 154 -6.21 -3.36 -10.91
N LEU A 155 -5.87 -2.53 -9.92
CA LEU A 155 -6.35 -1.15 -9.76
C LEU A 155 -7.89 -1.03 -9.85
N LEU A 156 -8.58 -1.95 -9.19
CA LEU A 156 -10.01 -1.82 -8.98
C LEU A 156 -10.29 -0.55 -8.18
N SER A 157 -11.06 0.36 -8.75
CA SER A 157 -11.48 1.58 -8.05
C SER A 157 -12.70 1.28 -7.20
N GLN A 158 -12.62 1.55 -5.91
CA GLN A 158 -13.73 1.40 -4.97
C GLN A 158 -13.99 2.74 -4.28
N GLU A 159 -15.26 3.12 -4.17
CA GLU A 159 -15.70 4.28 -3.39
C GLU A 159 -15.20 4.19 -1.95
N ARG A 160 -14.60 5.26 -1.44
CA ARG A 160 -13.98 5.31 -0.11
C ARG A 160 -14.95 4.87 0.99
N ALA A 161 -16.19 5.36 0.98
CA ALA A 161 -17.17 5.00 2.00
C ALA A 161 -17.56 3.51 1.97
N GLY A 162 -17.58 2.89 0.78
CA GLY A 162 -17.79 1.45 0.60
C GLY A 162 -16.63 0.64 1.18
N PHE A 163 -15.41 0.99 0.79
CA PHE A 163 -14.20 0.38 1.30
C PHE A 163 -14.09 0.47 2.82
N GLU A 164 -14.23 1.67 3.40
CA GLU A 164 -14.13 1.87 4.85
C GLU A 164 -15.17 1.05 5.63
N ARG A 165 -16.37 0.88 5.10
CA ARG A 165 -17.39 0.02 5.71
C ARG A 165 -16.99 -1.45 5.74
N GLU A 166 -16.47 -1.97 4.61
CA GLU A 166 -16.02 -3.37 4.51
C GLU A 166 -14.74 -3.61 5.32
N TRP A 167 -13.82 -2.67 5.31
CA TRP A 167 -12.60 -2.72 6.11
C TRP A 167 -12.90 -2.67 7.61
N LYS A 168 -13.82 -1.80 8.03
CA LYS A 168 -14.32 -1.77 9.42
C LYS A 168 -15.01 -3.09 9.82
N GLY A 169 -15.70 -3.72 8.90
CA GLY A 169 -16.30 -5.05 9.10
C GLY A 169 -15.26 -6.13 9.43
N ALA A 170 -14.01 -5.94 9.00
CA ALA A 170 -12.85 -6.77 9.31
C ALA A 170 -11.97 -6.20 10.45
N GLY A 171 -12.49 -5.26 11.26
CA GLY A 171 -11.74 -4.61 12.35
C GLY A 171 -10.62 -3.69 11.87
N ASN A 172 -10.69 -3.18 10.64
CA ASN A 172 -9.65 -2.39 9.98
C ASN A 172 -8.30 -3.11 9.94
N TRP A 173 -8.32 -4.44 9.87
CA TRP A 173 -7.08 -5.21 9.86
C TRP A 173 -6.21 -4.83 8.65
N THR A 174 -4.97 -4.50 8.96
CA THR A 174 -3.98 -4.02 8.00
C THR A 174 -2.65 -4.67 8.28
N LEU A 175 -1.97 -5.11 7.23
CA LEU A 175 -0.63 -5.68 7.29
C LEU A 175 0.30 -4.86 6.39
N LEU A 176 1.30 -4.26 7.00
CA LEU A 176 2.45 -3.68 6.33
C LEU A 176 3.59 -4.69 6.35
N ALA A 177 4.18 -4.94 5.19
CA ALA A 177 5.42 -5.69 5.06
C ALA A 177 6.47 -4.85 4.33
N VAL A 178 7.65 -4.72 4.93
CA VAL A 178 8.80 -4.02 4.34
C VAL A 178 10.02 -4.92 4.36
N PRO A 179 10.88 -4.93 3.34
CA PRO A 179 12.11 -5.72 3.36
C PRO A 179 12.96 -5.40 4.58
N GLN A 180 13.54 -6.42 5.19
CA GLN A 180 14.60 -6.21 6.18
C GLN A 180 15.84 -5.71 5.45
N THR A 181 16.41 -4.60 5.92
CA THR A 181 17.72 -4.14 5.43
C THR A 181 18.80 -5.08 5.92
N GLU A 182 19.68 -5.54 5.03
CA GLU A 182 20.77 -6.51 5.33
C GLU A 182 21.76 -6.06 6.41
N GLY A 183 21.53 -4.96 7.09
CA GLY A 183 22.39 -4.45 8.17
C GLY A 183 21.96 -4.78 9.59
N ALA A 184 20.78 -5.36 9.83
CA ALA A 184 20.22 -5.55 11.18
C ALA A 184 20.45 -6.97 11.76
N SER A 185 21.00 -7.92 11.01
CA SER A 185 21.15 -9.33 11.42
C SER A 185 22.49 -9.66 12.10
N SER A 186 23.44 -8.73 12.22
CA SER A 186 24.77 -9.02 12.80
C SER A 186 24.98 -8.54 14.24
N ALA A 187 23.91 -8.23 14.97
CA ALA A 187 24.01 -7.81 16.37
C ALA A 187 23.06 -8.65 17.26
N ARG A 188 23.37 -9.94 17.40
CA ARG A 188 22.93 -10.78 18.53
C ARG A 188 23.99 -11.84 18.83
#